data_9cce94ef6be4640956784eaf6d2845af
#
_entry.id   9cce94ef6be4640956784eaf6d2845af
#
_cell.length_a   1.000
_cell.length_b   1.000
_cell.length_c   1.000
_cell.angle_alpha   90.00
_cell.angle_beta   90.00
_cell.angle_gamma   90.00
#
_symmetry.space_group_name_H-M   'P 1'
#
loop_
_entity.id
_entity.type
_entity.pdbx_description
1 polymer ?
#
loop_
_entity_poly.entity_id
_entity_poly.type
_entity_poly.pdbx_seq_one_letter_code
_entity_poly.pdbx_strand_id
1 'polypeptide(L)'
;MINIGDVIRVTVTGYAPFGIFVKYDNYVGLIHISEISKRFVKDVSKYAKIDEITCVKVLDVDENSKKIKCSLKRMYDNDDNYAGNYLEEGRGFL
;
A
#
# COMPACT_ATOMS: atom_id res chain seq x y z
N MET A 1 3.26 -14.90 10.85
CA MET A 1 3.03 -15.12 9.41
C MET A 1 2.13 -14.01 8.87
N ILE A 2 2.44 -13.50 7.69
CA ILE A 2 1.67 -12.43 7.04
C ILE A 2 0.62 -13.06 6.14
N ASN A 3 -0.60 -12.54 6.18
CA ASN A 3 -1.69 -12.99 5.31
C ASN A 3 -2.17 -11.87 4.42
N ILE A 4 -2.70 -12.24 3.24
CA ILE A 4 -3.34 -11.28 2.34
C ILE A 4 -4.46 -10.59 3.10
N GLY A 5 -4.53 -9.27 2.98
CA GLY A 5 -5.53 -8.46 3.68
C GLY A 5 -5.05 -7.89 5.01
N ASP A 6 -3.93 -8.38 5.54
CA ASP A 6 -3.39 -7.85 6.79
C ASP A 6 -2.95 -6.41 6.61
N VAL A 7 -3.09 -5.63 7.68
CA VAL A 7 -2.54 -4.27 7.76
C VAL A 7 -1.27 -4.35 8.61
N ILE A 8 -0.15 -3.98 8.02
CA ILE A 8 1.15 -4.05 8.68
C ILE A 8 1.88 -2.72 8.57
N ARG A 9 2.85 -2.52 9.46
CA ARG A 9 3.71 -1.35 9.42
C ARG A 9 5.02 -1.74 8.74
N VAL A 10 5.36 -1.01 7.69
CA VAL A 10 6.57 -1.28 6.90
C VAL A 10 7.46 -0.05 6.91
N THR A 11 8.74 -0.25 6.63
CA THR A 11 9.72 0.82 6.51
C THR A 11 10.00 1.06 5.04
N VAL A 12 9.92 2.31 4.61
CA VAL A 12 10.23 2.70 3.23
C VAL A 12 11.74 2.64 3.03
N THR A 13 12.19 1.88 2.02
CA THR A 13 13.62 1.68 1.77
C THR A 13 14.11 2.34 0.49
N GLY A 14 13.23 2.61 -0.46
CA GLY A 14 13.66 3.23 -1.70
C GLY A 14 12.51 3.48 -2.65
N TYR A 15 12.85 4.01 -3.81
CA TYR A 15 11.88 4.34 -4.86
C TYR A 15 12.31 3.78 -6.20
N ALA A 16 11.32 3.55 -7.06
CA ALA A 16 11.49 3.29 -8.48
C ALA A 16 10.41 4.04 -9.23
N PRO A 17 10.55 4.24 -10.55
CA PRO A 17 9.49 4.91 -11.30
C PRO A 17 8.14 4.20 -11.21
N PHE A 18 8.15 2.89 -10.93
CA PHE A 18 6.94 2.08 -10.86
C PHE A 18 6.42 1.86 -9.44
N GLY A 19 7.07 2.40 -8.39
CA GLY A 19 6.56 2.24 -7.05
C GLY A 19 7.53 2.56 -5.93
N ILE A 20 7.15 2.13 -4.72
CA ILE A 20 7.90 2.38 -3.49
C ILE A 20 8.33 1.05 -2.93
N PHE A 21 9.63 0.90 -2.63
CA PHE A 21 10.15 -0.29 -1.97
C PHE A 21 10.02 -0.15 -0.47
N VAL A 22 9.61 -1.25 0.18
CA VAL A 22 9.40 -1.29 1.62
C VAL A 22 9.99 -2.57 2.18
N LYS A 23 10.10 -2.60 3.50
CA LYS A 23 10.65 -3.75 4.21
C LYS A 23 9.80 -4.02 5.44
N TYR A 24 9.57 -5.31 5.72
CA TYR A 24 8.88 -5.76 6.92
C TYR A 24 9.57 -7.02 7.41
N ASP A 25 10.24 -6.94 8.59
CA ASP A 25 11.01 -8.06 9.14
C ASP A 25 11.98 -8.58 8.07
N ASN A 26 11.91 -9.85 7.69
CA ASN A 26 12.75 -10.41 6.62
C ASN A 26 12.09 -10.43 5.25
N TYR A 27 10.95 -9.74 5.11
CA TYR A 27 10.30 -9.57 3.81
C TYR A 27 10.72 -8.27 3.16
N VAL A 28 10.79 -8.29 1.82
CA VAL A 28 10.91 -7.07 1.02
C VAL A 28 9.60 -6.89 0.27
N GLY A 29 9.18 -5.66 0.11
CA GLY A 29 7.88 -5.39 -0.49
C GLY A 29 7.93 -4.27 -1.50
N LEU A 30 6.85 -4.19 -2.28
CA LEU A 30 6.64 -3.14 -3.26
C LEU A 30 5.22 -2.63 -3.15
N ILE A 31 5.10 -1.30 -3.12
CA ILE A 31 3.83 -0.61 -3.32
C ILE A 31 3.86 -0.12 -4.76
N HIS A 32 3.15 -0.82 -5.65
CA HIS A 32 3.11 -0.43 -7.05
C HIS A 32 2.47 0.96 -7.19
N ILE A 33 2.89 1.70 -8.20
CA ILE A 33 2.42 3.08 -8.41
C ILE A 33 0.88 3.15 -8.46
N SER A 34 0.23 2.13 -9.00
CA SER A 34 -1.24 2.05 -9.05
C SER A 34 -1.88 1.85 -7.67
N GLU A 35 -1.10 1.48 -6.65
CA GLU A 35 -1.58 1.21 -5.30
C GLU A 35 -1.20 2.30 -4.31
N ILE A 36 -0.65 3.42 -4.76
CA ILE A 36 -0.25 4.51 -3.89
C ILE A 36 -1.43 5.44 -3.61
N SER A 37 -2.15 5.81 -4.66
CA SER A 37 -3.24 6.77 -4.56
C SER A 37 -4.26 6.50 -5.66
N LYS A 38 -5.50 6.90 -5.41
CA LYS A 38 -6.54 6.85 -6.43
C LYS A 38 -6.33 7.90 -7.51
N ARG A 39 -5.48 8.87 -7.24
CA ARG A 39 -5.13 9.92 -8.20
C ARG A 39 -3.88 9.51 -8.97
N PHE A 40 -3.65 10.15 -10.10
CA PHE A 40 -2.43 9.95 -10.86
C PHE A 40 -1.21 10.31 -10.01
N VAL A 41 -0.26 9.39 -9.91
CA VAL A 41 0.96 9.58 -9.14
C VAL A 41 2.08 9.95 -10.10
N LYS A 42 2.55 11.18 -9.99
CA LYS A 42 3.59 11.69 -10.84
C LYS A 42 4.97 11.44 -10.25
N ASP A 43 5.08 11.54 -8.93
CA ASP A 43 6.36 11.39 -8.22
C ASP A 43 6.11 10.60 -6.95
N VAL A 44 6.58 9.35 -6.92
CA VAL A 44 6.36 8.45 -5.80
C VAL A 44 7.03 8.94 -4.51
N SER A 45 8.12 9.70 -4.61
CA SER A 45 8.85 10.17 -3.44
C SER A 45 8.05 11.17 -2.60
N LYS A 46 6.97 11.71 -3.14
CA LYS A 46 6.11 12.65 -2.41
C LYS A 46 5.12 11.94 -1.49
N TYR A 47 4.97 10.62 -1.60
CA TYR A 47 3.98 9.88 -0.84
C TYR A 47 4.54 9.18 0.37
N ALA A 48 5.84 8.98 0.43
CA ALA A 48 6.51 8.39 1.58
C ALA A 48 7.99 8.72 1.53
N LYS A 49 8.59 8.93 2.69
CA LYS A 49 10.01 9.26 2.79
C LYS A 49 10.80 8.00 3.11
N ILE A 50 12.04 7.93 2.64
CA ILE A 50 12.94 6.84 2.98
C ILE A 50 13.13 6.81 4.51
N ASP A 51 13.12 5.61 5.07
CA ASP A 51 13.18 5.32 6.50
C ASP A 51 11.90 5.66 7.26
N GLU A 52 10.88 6.18 6.59
CA GLU A 52 9.57 6.39 7.19
C GLU A 52 8.88 5.05 7.42
N ILE A 53 8.15 4.95 8.54
CA ILE A 53 7.31 3.79 8.83
C ILE A 53 5.88 4.16 8.44
N THR A 54 5.26 3.34 7.61
CA THR A 54 3.90 3.58 7.17
C THR A 54 3.08 2.29 7.23
N CYS A 55 1.76 2.42 7.37
CA CYS A 55 0.86 1.28 7.36
C CYS A 55 0.45 0.97 5.93
N VAL A 56 0.41 -0.30 5.60
CA VAL A 56 -0.01 -0.76 4.28
C VAL A 56 -0.90 -1.99 4.43
N LYS A 57 -1.70 -2.25 3.42
CA LYS A 57 -2.47 -3.48 3.32
C LYS A 57 -1.73 -4.47 2.43
N VAL A 58 -1.62 -5.71 2.88
CA VAL A 58 -0.94 -6.76 2.13
C VAL A 58 -1.87 -7.26 1.03
N LEU A 59 -1.39 -7.22 -0.21
CA LEU A 59 -2.16 -7.68 -1.38
C LEU A 59 -1.75 -9.08 -1.81
N ASP A 60 -0.50 -9.44 -1.62
CA ASP A 60 0.03 -10.73 -2.01
C ASP A 60 1.27 -11.06 -1.19
N VAL A 61 1.53 -12.34 -0.98
CA VAL A 61 2.68 -12.81 -0.20
C VAL A 61 3.32 -13.99 -0.93
N ASP A 62 4.62 -13.92 -1.13
CA ASP A 62 5.42 -15.04 -1.63
C ASP A 62 6.36 -15.47 -0.51
N GLU A 63 6.01 -16.56 0.18
CA GLU A 63 6.80 -17.04 1.31
C GLU A 63 8.14 -17.61 0.90
N ASN A 64 8.25 -18.13 -0.32
CA ASN A 64 9.50 -18.72 -0.78
C ASN A 64 10.58 -17.66 -0.99
N SER A 65 10.21 -16.54 -1.61
CA SER A 65 11.15 -15.46 -1.88
C SER A 65 11.12 -14.37 -0.81
N LYS A 66 10.19 -14.47 0.15
CA LYS A 66 9.99 -13.46 1.19
C LYS A 66 9.71 -12.09 0.58
N LYS A 67 8.77 -12.06 -0.37
CA LYS A 67 8.34 -10.85 -1.05
C LYS A 67 6.87 -10.61 -0.83
N ILE A 68 6.50 -9.34 -0.67
CA ILE A 68 5.11 -8.95 -0.49
C ILE A 68 4.75 -7.81 -1.43
N LYS A 69 3.47 -7.79 -1.83
CA LYS A 69 2.90 -6.65 -2.55
C LYS A 69 1.95 -5.93 -1.60
N CYS A 70 2.04 -4.62 -1.58
CA CYS A 70 1.33 -3.80 -0.60
C CYS A 70 0.58 -2.68 -1.28
N SER A 71 -0.39 -2.12 -0.55
CA SER A 71 -1.19 -0.99 -1.01
C SER A 71 -1.28 0.06 0.08
N LEU A 72 -1.08 1.31 -0.31
CA LEU A 72 -1.41 2.46 0.55
C LEU A 72 -2.87 2.85 0.36
N LYS A 73 -3.34 2.90 -0.89
CA LYS A 73 -4.68 3.42 -1.16
C LYS A 73 -5.78 2.52 -0.60
N ARG A 74 -5.55 1.21 -0.53
CA ARG A 74 -6.57 0.27 -0.03
C ARG A 74 -6.71 0.31 1.48
N MET A 75 -5.82 0.98 2.16
CA MET A 75 -5.98 1.24 3.59
C MET A 75 -7.25 2.03 3.89
N TYR A 76 -7.69 2.84 2.93
CA TYR A 76 -8.83 3.71 3.09
C TYR A 76 -10.11 3.14 2.48
N ASP A 77 -10.04 1.95 1.88
CA ASP A 77 -11.17 1.32 1.20
C ASP A 77 -11.92 0.33 2.08
N ASN A 78 -11.61 0.23 3.35
CA ASN A 78 -12.22 -0.74 4.25
C ASN A 78 -13.58 -0.36 4.75
N ASP A 79 -14.05 0.62 4.30
CA ASP A 79 -15.34 1.02 4.81
C ASP A 79 -16.47 0.59 3.91
N ASP A 80 -16.20 -0.05 4.13
CA ASP A 80 -17.01 -0.35 3.48
C ASP A 80 -18.04 -0.34 3.46
N ASN A 81 -17.72 -0.23 3.72
CA ASN A 81 -18.41 -0.24 3.35
C ASN A 81 -18.91 0.41 3.12
N TYR A 82 -18.55 1.06 3.30
CA TYR A 82 -18.66 1.64 2.61
C TYR A 82 -19.13 1.77 2.00
N ALA A 83 -19.07 2.04 2.46
CA ALA A 83 -19.33 2.03 1.54
C ALA A 83 -19.61 2.36 0.94
N GLY A 84 -19.58 2.83 1.35
CA GLY A 84 -19.59 2.99 0.42
C GLY A 84 -19.55 3.63 0.20
N ASN A 85 -19.51 3.94 0.48
CA ASN A 85 -19.27 4.40 -0.04
C ASN A 85 -19.23 5.11 -0.33
N TYR A 86 -19.63 5.53 -0.17
CA TYR A 86 -19.33 6.07 -0.79
C TYR A 86 -19.39 6.64 -1.24
N LEU A 87 -19.20 6.70 -0.78
CA LEU A 87 -18.97 7.05 -1.49
C LEU A 87 -19.09 7.42 -2.00
N GLU A 88 -19.28 7.51 -1.68
CA GLU A 88 -19.06 7.67 -2.43
C GLU A 88 -18.84 7.93 -2.91
N GLU A 89 -19.13 7.94 -2.41
CA GLU A 89 -18.72 7.99 -3.02
C GLU A 89 -18.48 8.16 -3.34
N GLY A 90 -19.12 8.44 -2.25
CA GLY A 90 -18.65 8.39 -2.87
C GLY A 90 -18.78 8.75 -2.71
N ARG A 91 -18.83 8.67 -2.61
CA ARG A 91 -18.72 8.66 -2.72
C ARG A 91 -18.35 8.90 -3.00
N GLY A 92 -18.79 9.13 -1.92
CA GLY A 92 -18.19 9.07 -2.55
C GLY A 92 -18.10 9.57 -2.47
N PHE A 93 -18.18 9.56 -2.54
CA PHE A 93 -17.86 9.59 -2.87
C PHE A 93 -17.89 9.79 -3.05
N LEU A 94 -17.80 9.90 -2.34
CA LEU A 94 -17.65 9.74 -2.91
C LEU A 94 -17.62 9.88 -3.27
#